data_8b397e8f6ce9595b954fe916066950e3
#
_entry.id   8b397e8f6ce9595b954fe916066950e3
#
_cell.length_a   1.000
_cell.length_b   1.000
_cell.length_c   1.000
_cell.angle_alpha   90.00
_cell.angle_beta   90.00
_cell.angle_gamma   90.00
#
_symmetry.space_group_name_H-M   'P 1'
#
loop_
_entity.id
_entity.type
_entity.pdbx_description
1 polymer ?
#
loop_
_entity_poly.entity_id
_entity_poly.type
_entity_poly.pdbx_seq_one_letter_code
_entity_poly.pdbx_strand_id
1 'polypeptide(L)'
;MSIRIGIVDDHPVVVGGLAAALDAIDGFEVVDRAGSIREAEGLLARDGLGVVLMDVRLPDGNGLELLARTEGSRRVAVIVISSFETTQYVAAAVRFGAQGFVLKTAPLDEVVEAVRRVATGGSAFSAGQLREGLRGPIRLRPRERDVLRRVLAGQSNDEIAAGLRTSRKTVEKNLSELFRRFGVASRLELGLRAEREAWLEIEPR
;
A
#
# COMPACT_ATOMS: atom_id res chain seq x y z
N MET A 1 14.53 -25.49 11.52
CA MET A 1 14.07 -24.20 12.12
C MET A 1 12.86 -23.76 11.34
N SER A 2 11.77 -23.41 12.00
CA SER A 2 10.56 -22.89 11.35
C SER A 2 10.70 -21.39 11.05
N ILE A 3 10.12 -20.97 9.94
CA ILE A 3 9.96 -19.56 9.60
C ILE A 3 8.79 -19.03 10.43
N ARG A 4 9.07 -18.09 11.32
CA ARG A 4 8.05 -17.47 12.19
C ARG A 4 7.41 -16.31 11.47
N ILE A 5 6.09 -16.34 11.32
CA ILE A 5 5.30 -15.45 10.47
C ILE A 5 4.38 -14.61 11.35
N GLY A 6 4.35 -13.30 11.10
CA GLY A 6 3.31 -12.39 11.58
C GLY A 6 2.31 -12.06 10.47
N ILE A 7 1.03 -11.89 10.82
CA ILE A 7 0.00 -11.47 9.87
C ILE A 7 -0.65 -10.18 10.37
N VAL A 8 -0.70 -9.17 9.51
CA VAL A 8 -1.31 -7.86 9.77
C VAL A 8 -2.44 -7.64 8.77
N ASP A 9 -3.69 -7.77 9.23
CA ASP A 9 -4.90 -7.60 8.41
C ASP A 9 -6.10 -7.45 9.35
N ASP A 10 -7.02 -6.54 9.05
CA ASP A 10 -8.21 -6.29 9.87
C ASP A 10 -9.41 -7.20 9.54
N HIS A 11 -9.27 -8.11 8.57
CA HIS A 11 -10.30 -9.05 8.18
C HIS A 11 -10.12 -10.42 8.89
N PRO A 12 -10.89 -10.75 9.93
CA PRO A 12 -10.68 -11.96 10.72
C PRO A 12 -10.71 -13.26 9.91
N VAL A 13 -11.55 -13.33 8.87
CA VAL A 13 -11.66 -14.50 7.99
C VAL A 13 -10.39 -14.69 7.17
N VAL A 14 -9.80 -13.61 6.66
CA VAL A 14 -8.53 -13.64 5.92
C VAL A 14 -7.40 -14.08 6.84
N VAL A 15 -7.28 -13.45 8.01
CA VAL A 15 -6.25 -13.79 9.02
C VAL A 15 -6.37 -15.25 9.45
N GLY A 16 -7.59 -15.69 9.79
CA GLY A 16 -7.83 -17.06 10.24
C GLY A 16 -7.53 -18.09 9.16
N GLY A 17 -8.00 -17.87 7.95
CA GLY A 17 -7.79 -18.76 6.81
C GLY A 17 -6.32 -18.83 6.40
N LEU A 18 -5.65 -17.68 6.30
CA LEU A 18 -4.24 -17.60 5.92
C LEU A 18 -3.34 -18.24 6.99
N ALA A 19 -3.61 -17.96 8.28
CA ALA A 19 -2.86 -18.55 9.37
C ALA A 19 -3.00 -20.09 9.39
N ALA A 20 -4.21 -20.61 9.30
CA ALA A 20 -4.44 -22.06 9.27
C ALA A 20 -3.75 -22.72 8.06
N ALA A 21 -3.81 -22.06 6.89
CA ALA A 21 -3.17 -22.57 5.67
C ALA A 21 -1.63 -22.57 5.78
N LEU A 22 -1.04 -21.51 6.36
CA LEU A 22 0.41 -21.42 6.54
C LEU A 22 0.92 -22.36 7.63
N ASP A 23 0.20 -22.50 8.77
CA ASP A 23 0.56 -23.42 9.83
C ASP A 23 0.50 -24.91 9.40
N ALA A 24 -0.25 -25.23 8.34
CA ALA A 24 -0.28 -26.57 7.74
C ALA A 24 0.95 -26.87 6.87
N ILE A 25 1.81 -25.88 6.60
CA ILE A 25 3.03 -26.04 5.78
C ILE A 25 4.22 -26.37 6.67
N ASP A 26 4.89 -27.46 6.38
CA ASP A 26 6.10 -27.85 7.11
C ASP A 26 7.16 -26.74 7.09
N GLY A 27 7.62 -26.38 8.28
CA GLY A 27 8.64 -25.35 8.47
C GLY A 27 8.09 -23.92 8.57
N PHE A 28 6.77 -23.73 8.67
CA PHE A 28 6.13 -22.45 8.95
C PHE A 28 5.45 -22.45 10.31
N GLU A 29 5.36 -21.28 10.94
CA GLU A 29 4.69 -21.07 12.22
C GLU A 29 4.13 -19.65 12.27
N VAL A 30 2.81 -19.49 12.33
CA VAL A 30 2.17 -18.19 12.51
C VAL A 30 2.11 -17.87 14.01
N VAL A 31 2.98 -16.98 14.43
CA VAL A 31 3.22 -16.69 15.86
C VAL A 31 2.55 -15.42 16.36
N ASP A 32 2.11 -14.54 15.47
CA ASP A 32 1.51 -13.27 15.87
C ASP A 32 0.53 -12.74 14.82
N ARG A 33 -0.45 -11.94 15.26
CA ARG A 33 -1.48 -11.35 14.43
C ARG A 33 -1.77 -9.93 14.91
N ALA A 34 -2.04 -9.01 13.98
CA ALA A 34 -2.41 -7.64 14.26
C ALA A 34 -3.54 -7.20 13.31
N GLY A 35 -4.50 -6.44 13.81
CA GLY A 35 -5.64 -5.91 13.03
C GLY A 35 -5.61 -4.39 12.87
N SER A 36 -4.53 -3.73 13.30
CA SER A 36 -4.40 -2.28 13.28
C SER A 36 -2.94 -1.83 13.11
N ILE A 37 -2.74 -0.58 12.67
CA ILE A 37 -1.40 0.04 12.61
C ILE A 37 -0.70 0.01 13.97
N ARG A 38 -1.44 0.34 15.04
CA ARG A 38 -0.90 0.35 16.40
C ARG A 38 -0.36 -1.02 16.82
N GLU A 39 -1.10 -2.08 16.54
CA GLU A 39 -0.66 -3.44 16.85
C GLU A 39 0.50 -3.87 15.96
N ALA A 40 0.45 -3.51 14.66
CA ALA A 40 1.50 -3.79 13.69
C ALA A 40 2.84 -3.14 14.05
N GLU A 41 2.85 -1.94 14.61
CA GLU A 41 4.07 -1.29 15.11
C GLU A 41 4.78 -2.15 16.16
N GLY A 42 4.04 -2.71 17.10
CA GLY A 42 4.56 -3.62 18.11
C GLY A 42 5.11 -4.92 17.50
N LEU A 43 4.42 -5.44 16.49
CA LEU A 43 4.81 -6.65 15.79
C LEU A 43 6.09 -6.47 14.97
N LEU A 44 6.23 -5.34 14.26
CA LEU A 44 7.43 -5.02 13.47
C LEU A 44 8.69 -4.78 14.31
N ALA A 45 8.52 -4.41 15.57
CA ALA A 45 9.62 -4.19 16.52
C ALA A 45 10.08 -5.49 17.22
N ARG A 46 9.34 -6.60 17.08
CA ARG A 46 9.64 -7.87 17.74
C ARG A 46 10.86 -8.55 17.15
N ASP A 47 11.69 -9.07 18.04
CA ASP A 47 12.78 -9.97 17.67
C ASP A 47 12.23 -11.39 17.41
N GLY A 48 12.86 -12.10 16.49
CA GLY A 48 12.58 -13.50 16.22
C GLY A 48 11.43 -13.77 15.27
N LEU A 49 10.81 -12.74 14.65
CA LEU A 49 9.99 -12.91 13.47
C LEU A 49 10.87 -13.01 12.22
N GLY A 50 10.51 -13.91 11.31
CA GLY A 50 11.19 -14.04 10.02
C GLY A 50 10.54 -13.16 8.96
N VAL A 51 9.21 -13.22 8.86
CA VAL A 51 8.44 -12.49 7.82
C VAL A 51 7.15 -11.97 8.41
N VAL A 52 6.73 -10.78 7.98
CA VAL A 52 5.39 -10.23 8.23
C VAL A 52 4.64 -10.10 6.91
N LEU A 53 3.44 -10.66 6.85
CA LEU A 53 2.47 -10.41 5.80
C LEU A 53 1.63 -9.21 6.23
N MET A 54 1.66 -8.10 5.47
CA MET A 54 1.03 -6.84 5.87
C MET A 54 0.03 -6.34 4.85
N ASP A 55 -1.20 -6.16 5.28
CA ASP A 55 -2.21 -5.46 4.47
C ASP A 55 -1.88 -3.97 4.30
N VAL A 56 -2.30 -3.42 3.18
CA VAL A 56 -2.20 -1.99 2.88
C VAL A 56 -3.21 -1.18 3.66
N ARG A 57 -4.46 -1.66 3.76
CA ARG A 57 -5.58 -0.92 4.37
C ARG A 57 -5.90 -1.49 5.73
N LEU A 58 -5.72 -0.67 6.76
CA LEU A 58 -6.06 -0.98 8.14
C LEU A 58 -7.00 0.09 8.70
N PRO A 59 -7.83 -0.20 9.71
CA PRO A 59 -8.88 0.70 10.18
C PRO A 59 -8.35 2.05 10.70
N ASP A 60 -7.13 2.08 11.18
CA ASP A 60 -6.46 3.25 11.77
C ASP A 60 -5.32 3.82 10.90
N GLY A 61 -5.16 3.34 9.65
CA GLY A 61 -4.17 3.90 8.73
C GLY A 61 -3.77 3.00 7.56
N ASN A 62 -2.62 3.32 6.98
CA ASN A 62 -2.08 2.65 5.80
C ASN A 62 -0.78 1.91 6.15
N GLY A 63 -0.74 0.58 5.88
CA GLY A 63 0.42 -0.27 6.13
C GLY A 63 1.69 0.17 5.39
N LEU A 64 1.56 0.72 4.18
CA LEU A 64 2.70 1.25 3.43
C LEU A 64 3.29 2.52 4.09
N GLU A 65 2.46 3.37 4.69
CA GLU A 65 2.95 4.51 5.46
C GLU A 65 3.64 4.07 6.75
N LEU A 66 3.16 3.00 7.37
CA LEU A 66 3.84 2.37 8.50
C LEU A 66 5.23 1.86 8.07
N LEU A 67 5.34 1.20 6.93
CA LEU A 67 6.63 0.77 6.39
C LEU A 67 7.59 1.95 6.18
N ALA A 68 7.11 3.07 5.66
CA ALA A 68 7.91 4.28 5.46
C ALA A 68 8.41 4.87 6.80
N ARG A 69 7.59 4.82 7.86
CA ARG A 69 7.96 5.30 9.20
C ARG A 69 8.97 4.40 9.91
N THR A 70 8.92 3.11 9.64
CA THR A 70 9.76 2.09 10.28
C THR A 70 10.98 1.70 9.45
N GLU A 71 11.21 2.36 8.30
CA GLU A 71 12.38 2.13 7.47
C GLU A 71 13.68 2.35 8.28
N GLY A 72 14.58 1.36 8.23
CA GLY A 72 15.84 1.36 8.98
C GLY A 72 15.75 0.96 10.46
N SER A 73 14.57 0.89 11.05
CA SER A 73 14.37 0.45 12.46
C SER A 73 13.73 -0.92 12.59
N ARG A 74 13.04 -1.41 11.57
CA ARG A 74 12.41 -2.72 11.62
C ARG A 74 13.43 -3.85 11.47
N ARG A 75 13.17 -4.93 12.19
CA ARG A 75 14.05 -6.10 12.29
C ARG A 75 13.52 -7.31 11.54
N VAL A 76 12.39 -7.16 10.86
CA VAL A 76 11.68 -8.23 10.17
C VAL A 76 11.44 -7.87 8.71
N ALA A 77 11.52 -8.85 7.84
CA ALA A 77 11.16 -8.71 6.43
C ALA A 77 9.64 -8.60 6.26
N VAL A 78 9.18 -7.76 5.35
CA VAL A 78 7.75 -7.53 5.11
C VAL A 78 7.38 -7.84 3.67
N ILE A 79 6.35 -8.67 3.51
CA ILE A 79 5.63 -8.86 2.25
C ILE A 79 4.30 -8.12 2.37
N VAL A 80 4.04 -7.20 1.46
CA VAL A 80 2.75 -6.54 1.36
C VAL A 80 1.75 -7.51 0.76
N ILE A 81 0.58 -7.64 1.39
CA ILE A 81 -0.57 -8.35 0.82
C ILE A 81 -1.69 -7.34 0.56
N SER A 82 -2.37 -7.45 -0.57
CA SER A 82 -3.42 -6.50 -0.94
C SER A 82 -4.50 -7.12 -1.80
N SER A 83 -5.73 -6.64 -1.68
CA SER A 83 -6.81 -6.99 -2.60
C SER A 83 -6.63 -6.40 -4.00
N PHE A 84 -5.78 -5.37 -4.13
CA PHE A 84 -5.57 -4.65 -5.39
C PHE A 84 -4.08 -4.45 -5.68
N GLU A 85 -3.67 -4.78 -6.89
CA GLU A 85 -2.34 -4.45 -7.40
C GLU A 85 -2.41 -3.11 -8.16
N THR A 86 -2.26 -2.01 -7.44
CA THR A 86 -2.14 -0.69 -8.06
C THR A 86 -0.68 -0.30 -8.23
N THR A 87 -0.36 0.41 -9.31
CA THR A 87 0.98 0.97 -9.54
C THR A 87 1.50 1.75 -8.32
N GLN A 88 0.60 2.48 -7.66
CA GLN A 88 0.92 3.29 -6.48
C GLN A 88 1.33 2.41 -5.29
N TYR A 89 0.61 1.33 -5.01
CA TYR A 89 0.92 0.43 -3.91
C TYR A 89 2.23 -0.32 -4.14
N VAL A 90 2.41 -0.86 -5.34
CA VAL A 90 3.64 -1.56 -5.72
C VAL A 90 4.85 -0.64 -5.62
N ALA A 91 4.75 0.57 -6.20
CA ALA A 91 5.83 1.54 -6.18
C ALA A 91 6.17 2.00 -4.75
N ALA A 92 5.16 2.15 -3.89
CA ALA A 92 5.36 2.49 -2.49
C ALA A 92 5.96 1.32 -1.69
N ALA A 93 5.50 0.08 -1.90
CA ALA A 93 6.04 -1.11 -1.27
C ALA A 93 7.55 -1.26 -1.55
N VAL A 94 7.95 -1.15 -2.81
CA VAL A 94 9.37 -1.19 -3.21
C VAL A 94 10.14 -0.04 -2.56
N ARG A 95 9.63 1.19 -2.66
CA ARG A 95 10.29 2.39 -2.15
C ARG A 95 10.47 2.37 -0.63
N PHE A 96 9.49 1.86 0.11
CA PHE A 96 9.50 1.83 1.58
C PHE A 96 10.10 0.54 2.13
N GLY A 97 10.80 -0.21 1.28
CA GLY A 97 11.63 -1.34 1.65
C GLY A 97 10.84 -2.57 2.08
N ALA A 98 9.66 -2.85 1.50
CA ALA A 98 9.09 -4.18 1.53
C ALA A 98 9.98 -5.14 0.72
N GLN A 99 9.92 -6.43 1.03
CA GLN A 99 10.65 -7.47 0.32
C GLN A 99 9.79 -8.20 -0.71
N GLY A 100 8.48 -7.94 -0.74
CA GLY A 100 7.56 -8.54 -1.71
C GLY A 100 6.20 -7.87 -1.73
N PHE A 101 5.43 -8.21 -2.76
CA PHE A 101 4.04 -7.79 -2.93
C PHE A 101 3.24 -8.94 -3.53
N VAL A 102 2.19 -9.39 -2.84
CA VAL A 102 1.33 -10.50 -3.24
C VAL A 102 -0.14 -10.06 -3.16
N LEU A 103 -0.96 -10.52 -4.10
CA LEU A 103 -2.40 -10.30 -4.03
C LEU A 103 -3.04 -11.24 -3.00
N LYS A 104 -4.06 -10.76 -2.26
CA LYS A 104 -4.87 -11.61 -1.35
C LYS A 104 -5.61 -12.73 -2.10
N THR A 105 -5.79 -12.57 -3.42
CA THR A 105 -6.40 -13.57 -4.31
C THR A 105 -5.40 -14.55 -4.92
N ALA A 106 -4.10 -14.38 -4.63
CA ALA A 106 -3.07 -15.29 -5.12
C ALA A 106 -3.25 -16.70 -4.55
N PRO A 107 -2.90 -17.74 -5.33
CA PRO A 107 -2.85 -19.10 -4.82
C PRO A 107 -1.92 -19.22 -3.61
N LEU A 108 -2.24 -20.14 -2.69
CA LEU A 108 -1.46 -20.33 -1.45
C LEU A 108 0.01 -20.66 -1.73
N ASP A 109 0.29 -21.43 -2.76
CA ASP A 109 1.66 -21.81 -3.17
C ASP A 109 2.50 -20.58 -3.55
N GLU A 110 1.92 -19.55 -4.16
CA GLU A 110 2.59 -18.28 -4.44
C GLU A 110 2.95 -17.54 -3.14
N VAL A 111 2.04 -17.52 -2.16
CA VAL A 111 2.30 -16.92 -0.84
C VAL A 111 3.41 -17.68 -0.12
N VAL A 112 3.36 -19.01 -0.14
CA VAL A 112 4.38 -19.89 0.46
C VAL A 112 5.75 -19.66 -0.14
N GLU A 113 5.84 -19.59 -1.47
CA GLU A 113 7.10 -19.34 -2.18
C GLU A 113 7.64 -17.93 -1.87
N ALA A 114 6.76 -16.91 -1.81
CA ALA A 114 7.13 -15.57 -1.42
C ALA A 114 7.73 -15.53 0.00
N VAL A 115 7.09 -16.18 0.96
CA VAL A 115 7.57 -16.24 2.35
C VAL A 115 8.93 -16.96 2.42
N ARG A 116 9.10 -18.11 1.77
CA ARG A 116 10.38 -18.85 1.74
C ARG A 116 11.51 -18.02 1.17
N ARG A 117 11.25 -17.35 0.05
CA ARG A 117 12.23 -16.51 -0.64
C ARG A 117 12.66 -15.31 0.20
N VAL A 118 11.71 -14.64 0.82
CA VAL A 118 11.96 -13.47 1.66
C VAL A 118 12.65 -13.86 2.98
N ALA A 119 12.28 -14.98 3.59
CA ALA A 119 12.92 -15.49 4.81
C ALA A 119 14.41 -15.82 4.62
N THR A 120 14.85 -16.12 3.39
CA THR A 120 16.26 -16.35 3.04
C THR A 120 16.99 -15.09 2.54
N GLY A 121 16.38 -13.89 2.70
CA GLY A 121 16.95 -12.62 2.28
C GLY A 121 16.73 -12.25 0.81
N GLY A 122 15.90 -13.02 0.10
CA GLY A 122 15.52 -12.74 -1.29
C GLY A 122 14.38 -11.73 -1.40
N SER A 123 13.91 -11.51 -2.63
CA SER A 123 12.80 -10.62 -2.96
C SER A 123 11.67 -11.39 -3.63
N ALA A 124 10.44 -11.10 -3.23
CA ALA A 124 9.20 -11.67 -3.78
C ALA A 124 8.41 -10.64 -4.63
N PHE A 125 9.09 -9.74 -5.28
CA PHE A 125 8.51 -8.91 -6.32
C PHE A 125 8.67 -9.55 -7.69
N SER A 126 7.66 -9.45 -8.55
CA SER A 126 7.79 -9.77 -9.97
C SER A 126 8.67 -8.74 -10.70
N ALA A 127 9.18 -9.10 -11.87
CA ALA A 127 9.94 -8.16 -12.70
C ALA A 127 9.12 -6.93 -13.13
N GLY A 128 7.79 -7.08 -13.27
CA GLY A 128 6.86 -5.98 -13.53
C GLY A 128 6.78 -5.02 -12.34
N GLN A 129 6.57 -5.57 -11.15
CA GLN A 129 6.50 -4.80 -9.90
C GLN A 129 7.81 -4.05 -9.62
N LEU A 130 8.96 -4.66 -9.84
CA LEU A 130 10.24 -3.96 -9.68
C LEU A 130 10.40 -2.79 -10.66
N ARG A 131 9.96 -2.94 -11.92
CA ARG A 131 9.97 -1.82 -12.88
C ARG A 131 9.06 -0.68 -12.44
N GLU A 132 7.88 -0.97 -11.90
CA GLU A 132 6.99 0.06 -11.33
C GLU A 132 7.62 0.71 -10.09
N GLY A 133 8.26 -0.07 -9.23
CA GLY A 133 9.00 0.42 -8.06
C GLY A 133 10.08 1.44 -8.42
N LEU A 134 10.81 1.23 -9.51
CA LEU A 134 11.84 2.16 -10.00
C LEU A 134 11.25 3.53 -10.42
N ARG A 135 9.99 3.59 -10.84
CA ARG A 135 9.30 4.85 -11.16
C ARG A 135 8.91 5.62 -9.91
N GLY A 136 8.78 4.92 -8.79
CA GLY A 136 8.30 5.45 -7.52
C GLY A 136 6.81 5.82 -7.52
N PRO A 137 6.23 6.03 -6.34
CA PRO A 137 4.83 6.43 -6.23
C PRO A 137 4.59 7.83 -6.78
N ILE A 138 3.38 8.05 -7.30
CA ILE A 138 2.94 9.35 -7.79
C ILE A 138 2.95 10.35 -6.62
N ARG A 139 3.66 11.45 -6.81
CA ARG A 139 3.73 12.54 -5.85
C ARG A 139 2.83 13.68 -6.31
N LEU A 140 1.72 13.87 -5.62
CA LEU A 140 0.88 15.05 -5.78
C LEU A 140 1.43 16.19 -4.91
N ARG A 141 1.51 17.40 -5.46
CA ARG A 141 1.77 18.60 -4.66
C ARG A 141 0.60 18.81 -3.68
N PRO A 142 0.81 19.46 -2.51
CA PRO A 142 -0.27 19.67 -1.55
C PRO A 142 -1.55 20.23 -2.18
N ARG A 143 -1.40 21.26 -3.03
CA ARG A 143 -2.53 21.87 -3.73
C ARG A 143 -3.22 20.92 -4.73
N GLU A 144 -2.45 20.12 -5.47
CA GLU A 144 -2.98 19.10 -6.38
C GLU A 144 -3.81 18.06 -5.62
N ARG A 145 -3.32 17.62 -4.47
CA ARG A 145 -3.99 16.68 -3.58
C ARG A 145 -5.31 17.25 -3.06
N ASP A 146 -5.32 18.50 -2.59
CA ASP A 146 -6.52 19.16 -2.11
C ASP A 146 -7.58 19.31 -3.19
N VAL A 147 -7.18 19.72 -4.40
CA VAL A 147 -8.09 19.81 -5.55
C VAL A 147 -8.61 18.41 -5.91
N LEU A 148 -7.74 17.41 -6.02
CA LEU A 148 -8.13 16.06 -6.40
C LEU A 148 -9.09 15.42 -5.38
N ARG A 149 -8.84 15.57 -4.07
CA ARG A 149 -9.72 15.08 -3.01
C ARG A 149 -11.15 15.62 -3.17
N ARG A 150 -11.28 16.90 -3.50
CA ARG A 150 -12.58 17.55 -3.72
C ARG A 150 -13.23 17.15 -5.05
N VAL A 151 -12.41 16.87 -6.07
CA VAL A 151 -12.90 16.27 -7.32
C VAL A 151 -13.53 14.92 -7.06
N LEU A 152 -12.88 14.07 -6.28
CA LEU A 152 -13.41 12.75 -5.91
C LEU A 152 -14.66 12.84 -5.03
N ALA A 153 -14.76 13.88 -4.21
CA ALA A 153 -15.98 14.20 -3.45
C ALA A 153 -17.12 14.78 -4.32
N GLY A 154 -16.96 14.86 -5.64
CA GLY A 154 -17.99 15.34 -6.57
C GLY A 154 -18.23 16.86 -6.57
N GLN A 155 -17.39 17.66 -5.89
CA GLN A 155 -17.57 19.10 -5.73
C GLN A 155 -17.38 19.84 -7.06
N SER A 156 -18.21 20.83 -7.35
CA SER A 156 -18.04 21.75 -8.51
C SER A 156 -16.81 22.66 -8.36
N ASN A 157 -16.38 23.30 -9.43
CA ASN A 157 -15.25 24.23 -9.37
C ASN A 157 -15.50 25.41 -8.42
N ASP A 158 -16.75 25.86 -8.29
CA ASP A 158 -17.11 26.94 -7.37
C ASP A 158 -17.04 26.50 -5.90
N GLU A 159 -17.50 25.28 -5.58
CA GLU A 159 -17.39 24.69 -4.26
C GLU A 159 -15.92 24.43 -3.87
N ILE A 160 -15.12 23.93 -4.83
CA ILE A 160 -13.69 23.76 -4.63
C ILE A 160 -13.01 25.10 -4.35
N ALA A 161 -13.35 26.14 -5.14
CA ALA A 161 -12.80 27.47 -4.99
C ALA A 161 -13.13 28.07 -3.61
N ALA A 162 -14.38 27.97 -3.19
CA ALA A 162 -14.85 28.41 -1.88
C ALA A 162 -14.12 27.67 -0.74
N GLY A 163 -14.09 26.33 -0.80
CA GLY A 163 -13.48 25.49 0.23
C GLY A 163 -11.96 25.65 0.33
N LEU A 164 -11.28 26.01 -0.77
CA LEU A 164 -9.83 26.27 -0.81
C LEU A 164 -9.46 27.75 -0.72
N ARG A 165 -10.44 28.64 -0.48
CA ARG A 165 -10.27 30.09 -0.40
C ARG A 165 -9.48 30.66 -1.59
N THR A 166 -9.92 30.31 -2.81
CA THR A 166 -9.28 30.71 -4.07
C THR A 166 -10.32 31.08 -5.11
N SER A 167 -9.89 31.46 -6.32
CA SER A 167 -10.82 31.76 -7.41
C SER A 167 -11.14 30.50 -8.24
N ARG A 168 -12.33 30.45 -8.85
CA ARG A 168 -12.72 29.43 -9.82
C ARG A 168 -11.67 29.28 -10.93
N LYS A 169 -11.15 30.40 -11.45
CA LYS A 169 -10.10 30.42 -12.47
C LYS A 169 -8.83 29.69 -12.01
N THR A 170 -8.47 29.82 -10.73
CA THR A 170 -7.32 29.09 -10.14
C THR A 170 -7.58 27.59 -10.08
N VAL A 171 -8.81 27.16 -9.74
CA VAL A 171 -9.19 25.75 -9.75
C VAL A 171 -9.14 25.18 -11.16
N GLU A 172 -9.69 25.88 -12.14
CA GLU A 172 -9.66 25.49 -13.57
C GLU A 172 -8.22 25.34 -14.07
N LYS A 173 -7.32 26.25 -13.70
CA LYS A 173 -5.89 26.14 -14.01
C LYS A 173 -5.26 24.88 -13.39
N ASN A 174 -5.50 24.64 -12.10
CA ASN A 174 -4.98 23.47 -11.42
C ASN A 174 -5.48 22.15 -12.05
N LEU A 175 -6.76 22.09 -12.43
CA LEU A 175 -7.33 20.93 -13.13
C LEU A 175 -6.69 20.75 -14.51
N SER A 176 -6.51 21.80 -15.28
CA SER A 176 -5.85 21.73 -16.59
C SER A 176 -4.40 21.26 -16.47
N GLU A 177 -3.69 21.67 -15.42
CA GLU A 177 -2.32 21.20 -15.13
C GLU A 177 -2.32 19.72 -14.76
N LEU A 178 -3.28 19.25 -13.95
CA LEU A 178 -3.46 17.84 -13.62
C LEU A 178 -3.79 17.01 -14.86
N PHE A 179 -4.72 17.48 -15.71
CA PHE A 179 -5.08 16.79 -16.95
C PHE A 179 -3.86 16.59 -17.86
N ARG A 180 -3.09 17.67 -18.06
CA ARG A 180 -1.87 17.61 -18.87
C ARG A 180 -0.82 16.69 -18.24
N ARG A 181 -0.60 16.79 -16.92
CA ARG A 181 0.43 16.03 -16.21
C ARG A 181 0.17 14.52 -16.25
N PHE A 182 -1.09 14.15 -16.12
CA PHE A 182 -1.50 12.74 -16.06
C PHE A 182 -2.05 12.21 -17.40
N GLY A 183 -2.07 13.02 -18.45
CA GLY A 183 -2.52 12.59 -19.78
C GLY A 183 -3.98 12.15 -19.81
N VAL A 184 -4.86 12.87 -19.07
CA VAL A 184 -6.30 12.62 -19.03
C VAL A 184 -7.06 13.77 -19.70
N ALA A 185 -8.18 13.47 -20.36
CA ALA A 185 -8.94 14.45 -21.13
C ALA A 185 -10.08 15.11 -20.36
N SER A 186 -10.48 14.55 -19.22
CA SER A 186 -11.65 15.03 -18.49
C SER A 186 -11.50 14.89 -16.97
N ARG A 187 -12.35 15.64 -16.25
CA ARG A 187 -12.49 15.55 -14.80
C ARG A 187 -12.92 14.16 -14.35
N LEU A 188 -13.84 13.52 -15.08
CA LEU A 188 -14.29 12.17 -14.78
C LEU A 188 -13.15 11.17 -14.94
N GLU A 189 -12.39 11.26 -16.02
CA GLU A 189 -11.24 10.40 -16.27
C GLU A 189 -10.15 10.59 -15.21
N LEU A 190 -9.89 11.85 -14.79
CA LEU A 190 -8.97 12.13 -13.68
C LEU A 190 -9.40 11.44 -12.39
N GLY A 191 -10.69 11.56 -12.03
CA GLY A 191 -11.25 10.93 -10.84
C GLY A 191 -11.15 9.41 -10.88
N LEU A 192 -11.66 8.79 -11.94
CA LEU A 192 -11.63 7.34 -12.10
C LEU A 192 -10.20 6.77 -12.07
N ARG A 193 -9.26 7.48 -12.69
CA ARG A 193 -7.86 7.06 -12.68
C ARG A 193 -7.22 7.22 -11.31
N ALA A 194 -7.49 8.32 -10.63
CA ALA A 194 -6.97 8.58 -9.30
C ALA A 194 -7.46 7.55 -8.26
N GLU A 195 -8.73 7.16 -8.33
CA GLU A 195 -9.28 6.09 -7.50
C GLU A 195 -8.67 4.73 -7.83
N ARG A 196 -8.70 4.34 -9.11
CA ARG A 196 -8.17 3.05 -9.55
C ARG A 196 -6.69 2.87 -9.19
N GLU A 197 -5.89 3.91 -9.30
CA GLU A 197 -4.46 3.90 -9.02
C GLU A 197 -4.12 4.32 -7.57
N ALA A 198 -5.11 4.59 -6.71
CA ALA A 198 -4.95 4.92 -5.29
C ALA A 198 -4.08 6.16 -5.02
N TRP A 199 -4.18 7.23 -5.84
CA TRP A 199 -3.28 8.39 -5.77
C TRP A 199 -3.34 9.18 -4.46
N LEU A 200 -4.45 9.11 -3.73
CA LEU A 200 -4.62 9.82 -2.45
C LEU A 200 -4.33 8.95 -1.22
N GLU A 201 -4.15 7.65 -1.39
CA GLU A 201 -4.02 6.69 -0.29
C GLU A 201 -2.61 6.62 0.29
N ILE A 202 -1.63 7.17 -0.40
CA ILE A 202 -0.24 7.20 0.07
C ILE A 202 0.22 8.65 0.14
N GLU A 203 0.68 9.07 1.31
CA GLU A 203 1.35 10.36 1.47
C GLU A 203 2.86 10.18 1.27
N PRO A 204 3.41 10.67 0.16
CA PRO A 204 4.86 10.67 -0.01
C PRO A 204 5.47 11.68 0.98
N ARG A 205 6.33 11.20 1.83
CA ARG A 205 7.24 12.05 2.62
C ARG A 205 8.33 12.67 1.75
#